data_9a67a089d339c67faa33d5fc3a83f5c5
#
_entry.id   9a67a089d339c67faa33d5fc3a83f5c5
#
_cell.length_a   1.000
_cell.length_b   1.000
_cell.length_c   1.000
_cell.angle_alpha   90.00
_cell.angle_beta   90.00
_cell.angle_gamma   90.00
#
_symmetry.space_group_name_H-M   'P 1'
#
loop_
_entity.id
_entity.type
_entity.pdbx_description
1 polymer ?
#
loop_
_entity_poly.entity_id
_entity_poly.type
_entity_poly.pdbx_seq_one_letter_code
_entity_poly.pdbx_strand_id
1 'polypeptide(L)'
;IGVLGLNGAGKSTLLRIIAGEDQDYIGDISVQKGVTFGYLPQEPELDPSKTVKEIVQEGVQETVDLLAEYEAVNAQFADPDADFDALIVKQAKLQEQIDRIDAWDLDSKLNQAMDALRCPDGDTSVSVLSGGEARRVALTRLLLKKPDVLLLDEPTNHLDAESVGWLEQHLARYEGTVIAVTHDRYFLDNVAGWILELDRGEGIPFEGNYSSWLEQKAKRLQQEEKEESKRQKTLQQELEWI
;
A
#
# COMPACT_ATOMS: atom_id res chain seq x y z
N ILE A 1 -5.85 1.67 8.54
CA ILE A 1 -5.48 0.93 9.76
C ILE A 1 -3.98 1.04 9.95
N GLY A 2 -3.52 1.56 11.11
CA GLY A 2 -2.12 1.51 11.51
C GLY A 2 -1.83 0.26 12.35
N VAL A 3 -0.74 -0.46 12.05
CA VAL A 3 -0.32 -1.63 12.83
C VAL A 3 0.89 -1.27 13.68
N LEU A 4 0.74 -1.38 15.00
CA LEU A 4 1.78 -1.10 15.99
C LEU A 4 2.20 -2.35 16.74
N GLY A 5 3.38 -2.32 17.32
CA GLY A 5 3.92 -3.40 18.16
C GLY A 5 5.43 -3.32 18.26
N LEU A 6 6.00 -4.02 19.22
CA LEU A 6 7.45 -4.11 19.39
C LEU A 6 8.13 -4.75 18.18
N ASN A 7 9.44 -4.56 18.05
CA ASN A 7 10.20 -5.28 17.04
C ASN A 7 10.12 -6.78 17.32
N GLY A 8 9.85 -7.56 16.27
CA GLY A 8 9.60 -9.00 16.40
C GLY A 8 8.18 -9.40 16.78
N ALA A 9 7.24 -8.46 16.97
CA ALA A 9 5.84 -8.77 17.28
C ALA A 9 5.05 -9.41 16.12
N GLY A 10 5.66 -9.56 14.93
CA GLY A 10 5.02 -10.19 13.78
C GLY A 10 4.28 -9.23 12.84
N LYS A 11 4.52 -7.92 12.92
CA LYS A 11 3.84 -6.92 12.07
C LYS A 11 3.99 -7.20 10.57
N SER A 12 5.22 -7.32 10.09
CA SER A 12 5.52 -7.63 8.68
C SER A 12 5.03 -9.02 8.27
N THR A 13 5.11 -9.99 9.19
CA THR A 13 4.56 -11.34 8.98
C THR A 13 3.05 -11.28 8.77
N LEU A 14 2.33 -10.50 9.59
CA LEU A 14 0.89 -10.29 9.43
C LEU A 14 0.56 -9.72 8.04
N LEU A 15 1.30 -8.71 7.56
CA LEU A 15 1.08 -8.15 6.23
C LEU A 15 1.34 -9.18 5.13
N ARG A 16 2.40 -10.00 5.23
CA ARG A 16 2.71 -11.06 4.26
C ARG A 16 1.64 -12.15 4.24
N ILE A 17 1.11 -12.51 5.40
CA ILE A 17 0.02 -13.48 5.49
C ILE A 17 -1.25 -12.93 4.82
N ILE A 18 -1.61 -11.66 5.07
CA ILE A 18 -2.77 -11.01 4.44
C ILE A 18 -2.55 -10.88 2.92
N ALA A 19 -1.32 -10.59 2.48
CA ALA A 19 -0.95 -10.53 1.06
C ALA A 19 -0.99 -11.88 0.35
N GLY A 20 -1.04 -12.99 1.11
CA GLY A 20 -0.97 -14.34 0.58
C GLY A 20 0.44 -14.82 0.23
N GLU A 21 1.49 -14.07 0.62
CA GLU A 21 2.89 -14.42 0.40
C GLU A 21 3.44 -15.41 1.44
N ASP A 22 2.85 -15.40 2.65
CA ASP A 22 3.21 -16.33 3.72
C ASP A 22 2.00 -17.21 4.02
N GLN A 23 2.18 -18.52 3.87
CA GLN A 23 1.13 -19.52 4.10
C GLN A 23 1.39 -20.37 5.34
N ASP A 24 2.51 -20.14 6.05
CA ASP A 24 2.87 -20.86 7.27
C ASP A 24 2.27 -20.20 8.51
N TYR A 25 0.95 -20.35 8.69
CA TYR A 25 0.22 -19.82 9.83
C TYR A 25 -0.89 -20.77 10.29
N ILE A 26 -1.33 -20.64 11.53
CA ILE A 26 -2.45 -21.37 12.08
C ILE A 26 -3.66 -20.43 12.17
N GLY A 27 -4.75 -20.79 11.48
CA GLY A 27 -5.98 -20.01 11.42
C GLY A 27 -6.56 -19.96 10.02
N ASP A 28 -7.61 -19.17 9.84
CA ASP A 28 -8.30 -19.03 8.57
C ASP A 28 -8.32 -17.55 8.14
N ILE A 29 -8.04 -17.30 6.86
CA ILE A 29 -8.24 -16.01 6.22
C ILE A 29 -9.38 -16.16 5.22
N SER A 30 -10.43 -15.38 5.40
CA SER A 30 -11.54 -15.29 4.45
C SER A 30 -11.43 -14.00 3.65
N VAL A 31 -11.25 -14.14 2.33
CA VAL A 31 -11.18 -13.03 1.40
C VAL A 31 -12.43 -13.04 0.52
N GLN A 32 -13.09 -11.89 0.41
CA GLN A 32 -14.22 -11.74 -0.50
C GLN A 32 -13.73 -11.91 -1.95
N LYS A 33 -14.47 -12.66 -2.76
CA LYS A 33 -14.12 -12.91 -4.16
C LYS A 33 -14.04 -11.60 -4.94
N GLY A 34 -12.94 -11.40 -5.66
CA GLY A 34 -12.70 -10.24 -6.52
C GLY A 34 -11.94 -9.10 -5.84
N VAL A 35 -11.65 -9.18 -4.54
CA VAL A 35 -10.81 -8.20 -3.84
C VAL A 35 -9.36 -8.34 -4.27
N THR A 36 -8.76 -7.23 -4.68
CA THR A 36 -7.36 -7.14 -5.10
C THR A 36 -6.48 -6.65 -3.96
N PHE A 37 -5.30 -7.24 -3.82
CA PHE A 37 -4.31 -6.87 -2.82
C PHE A 37 -3.08 -6.26 -3.50
N GLY A 38 -2.51 -5.26 -2.84
CA GLY A 38 -1.21 -4.74 -3.19
C GLY A 38 -0.33 -4.64 -1.95
N TYR A 39 0.87 -5.18 -2.02
CA TYR A 39 1.80 -5.20 -0.90
C TYR A 39 3.11 -4.51 -1.24
N LEU A 40 3.54 -3.61 -0.37
CA LEU A 40 4.87 -3.02 -0.39
C LEU A 40 5.69 -3.64 0.74
N PRO A 41 6.61 -4.57 0.43
CA PRO A 41 7.53 -5.11 1.43
C PRO A 41 8.60 -4.09 1.83
N GLN A 42 9.31 -4.35 2.92
CA GLN A 42 10.39 -3.51 3.38
C GLN A 42 11.53 -3.41 2.33
N GLU A 43 11.80 -4.50 1.61
CA GLU A 43 12.77 -4.58 0.52
C GLU A 43 12.07 -5.13 -0.71
N PRO A 44 11.56 -4.27 -1.62
CA PRO A 44 10.87 -4.72 -2.82
C PRO A 44 11.85 -5.26 -3.86
N GLU A 45 11.51 -6.38 -4.46
CA GLU A 45 12.20 -6.91 -5.63
C GLU A 45 11.63 -6.31 -6.91
N LEU A 46 12.48 -5.73 -7.73
CA LEU A 46 12.16 -5.19 -9.04
C LEU A 46 12.97 -5.90 -10.12
N ASP A 47 12.42 -6.01 -11.31
CA ASP A 47 13.10 -6.62 -12.45
C ASP A 47 14.32 -5.76 -12.88
N PRO A 48 15.56 -6.24 -12.70
CA PRO A 48 16.76 -5.48 -13.00
C PRO A 48 16.98 -5.23 -14.50
N SER A 49 16.24 -5.92 -15.37
CA SER A 49 16.32 -5.75 -16.83
C SER A 49 15.52 -4.55 -17.33
N LYS A 50 14.67 -3.96 -16.48
CA LYS A 50 13.76 -2.86 -16.83
C LYS A 50 14.30 -1.50 -16.41
N THR A 51 13.66 -0.47 -16.95
CA THR A 51 13.83 0.92 -16.52
C THR A 51 12.82 1.29 -15.45
N VAL A 52 13.05 2.41 -14.76
CA VAL A 52 12.11 2.96 -13.76
C VAL A 52 10.72 3.18 -14.36
N LYS A 53 10.63 3.78 -15.55
CA LYS A 53 9.36 4.02 -16.24
C LYS A 53 8.62 2.73 -16.54
N GLU A 54 9.30 1.70 -17.03
CA GLU A 54 8.71 0.39 -17.33
C GLU A 54 8.15 -0.28 -16.06
N ILE A 55 8.86 -0.19 -14.93
CA ILE A 55 8.35 -0.71 -13.65
C ILE A 55 7.10 0.07 -13.19
N VAL A 56 7.11 1.40 -13.29
CA VAL A 56 5.95 2.23 -12.90
C VAL A 56 4.75 1.95 -13.79
N GLN A 57 4.96 1.74 -15.09
CA GLN A 57 3.92 1.39 -16.07
C GLN A 57 3.23 0.06 -15.76
N GLU A 58 3.92 -0.91 -15.12
CA GLU A 58 3.28 -2.16 -14.68
C GLU A 58 2.07 -1.93 -13.75
N GLY A 59 2.06 -0.82 -12.99
CA GLY A 59 0.93 -0.45 -12.13
C GLY A 59 -0.34 -0.09 -12.90
N VAL A 60 -0.20 0.25 -14.18
CA VAL A 60 -1.28 0.66 -15.08
C VAL A 60 -1.24 -0.12 -16.41
N GLN A 61 -0.79 -1.36 -16.36
CA GLN A 61 -0.53 -2.19 -17.55
C GLN A 61 -1.75 -2.28 -18.48
N GLU A 62 -2.94 -2.45 -17.95
CA GLU A 62 -4.17 -2.51 -18.76
C GLU A 62 -4.39 -1.22 -19.58
N THR A 63 -4.04 -0.06 -19.00
CA THR A 63 -4.12 1.23 -19.71
C THR A 63 -3.05 1.36 -20.76
N VAL A 64 -1.84 0.90 -20.48
CA VAL A 64 -0.73 0.88 -21.45
C VAL A 64 -1.09 0.00 -22.64
N ASP A 65 -1.61 -1.20 -22.39
CA ASP A 65 -2.02 -2.15 -23.44
C ASP A 65 -3.17 -1.58 -24.29
N LEU A 66 -4.13 -0.90 -23.66
CA LEU A 66 -5.24 -0.26 -24.36
C LEU A 66 -4.75 0.86 -25.32
N LEU A 67 -3.82 1.68 -24.87
CA LEU A 67 -3.22 2.74 -25.69
C LEU A 67 -2.38 2.14 -26.84
N ALA A 68 -1.60 1.11 -26.55
CA ALA A 68 -0.84 0.40 -27.56
C ALA A 68 -1.72 -0.25 -28.63
N GLU A 69 -2.87 -0.83 -28.23
CA GLU A 69 -3.84 -1.40 -29.16
C GLU A 69 -4.47 -0.31 -30.05
N TYR A 70 -4.78 0.86 -29.47
CA TYR A 70 -5.29 2.01 -30.22
C TYR A 70 -4.28 2.50 -31.27
N GLU A 71 -3.01 2.63 -30.91
CA GLU A 71 -1.93 3.01 -31.82
C GLU A 71 -1.72 1.95 -32.92
N ALA A 72 -1.77 0.67 -32.56
CA ALA A 72 -1.66 -0.42 -33.55
C ALA A 72 -2.81 -0.42 -34.56
N VAL A 73 -4.04 -0.09 -34.13
CA VAL A 73 -5.18 0.08 -35.06
C VAL A 73 -4.97 1.30 -35.96
N ASN A 74 -4.49 2.42 -35.40
CA ASN A 74 -4.19 3.61 -36.21
C ASN A 74 -3.13 3.35 -37.25
N ALA A 75 -2.09 2.57 -36.94
CA ALA A 75 -1.04 2.20 -37.89
C ALA A 75 -1.58 1.37 -39.05
N GLN A 76 -2.63 0.55 -38.86
CA GLN A 76 -3.23 -0.28 -39.90
C GLN A 76 -3.97 0.55 -40.98
N PHE A 77 -4.36 1.80 -40.69
CA PHE A 77 -4.92 2.68 -41.73
C PHE A 77 -3.92 3.07 -42.85
N ALA A 78 -2.63 2.84 -42.65
CA ALA A 78 -1.62 3.05 -43.68
C ALA A 78 -1.59 1.91 -44.71
N ASP A 79 -2.21 0.76 -44.45
CA ASP A 79 -2.29 -0.37 -45.36
C ASP A 79 -3.44 -0.17 -46.39
N PRO A 80 -3.14 -0.07 -47.70
CA PRO A 80 -4.16 0.12 -48.73
C PRO A 80 -5.17 -1.04 -48.85
N ASP A 81 -4.79 -2.23 -48.39
CA ASP A 81 -5.61 -3.44 -48.45
C ASP A 81 -6.42 -3.70 -47.16
N ALA A 82 -6.33 -2.76 -46.18
CA ALA A 82 -7.03 -2.89 -44.91
C ALA A 82 -8.56 -2.74 -45.07
N ASP A 83 -9.30 -3.45 -44.20
CA ASP A 83 -10.75 -3.25 -44.03
C ASP A 83 -11.00 -1.98 -43.20
N PHE A 84 -11.14 -0.84 -43.89
CA PHE A 84 -11.34 0.46 -43.26
C PHE A 84 -12.62 0.53 -42.38
N ASP A 85 -13.70 -0.13 -42.82
CA ASP A 85 -14.95 -0.10 -42.04
C ASP A 85 -14.79 -0.83 -40.71
N ALA A 86 -14.12 -1.98 -40.71
CA ALA A 86 -13.80 -2.72 -39.48
C ALA A 86 -12.84 -1.93 -38.58
N LEU A 87 -11.81 -1.27 -39.15
CA LEU A 87 -10.85 -0.46 -38.40
C LEU A 87 -11.51 0.75 -37.74
N ILE A 88 -12.42 1.47 -38.44
CA ILE A 88 -13.16 2.61 -37.90
C ILE A 88 -13.99 2.18 -36.65
N VAL A 89 -14.71 1.06 -36.75
CA VAL A 89 -15.50 0.54 -35.63
C VAL A 89 -14.61 0.17 -34.45
N LYS A 90 -13.48 -0.49 -34.70
CA LYS A 90 -12.53 -0.87 -33.65
C LYS A 90 -11.89 0.35 -32.99
N GLN A 91 -11.43 1.31 -33.80
CA GLN A 91 -10.84 2.56 -33.31
C GLN A 91 -11.81 3.33 -32.42
N ALA A 92 -13.07 3.52 -32.86
CA ALA A 92 -14.10 4.22 -32.08
C ALA A 92 -14.36 3.56 -30.71
N LYS A 93 -14.39 2.22 -30.68
CA LYS A 93 -14.57 1.47 -29.43
C LYS A 93 -13.39 1.65 -28.47
N LEU A 94 -12.15 1.59 -28.98
CA LEU A 94 -10.95 1.82 -28.15
C LEU A 94 -10.88 3.26 -27.65
N GLN A 95 -11.21 4.22 -28.53
CA GLN A 95 -11.26 5.64 -28.15
C GLN A 95 -12.28 5.88 -27.01
N GLU A 96 -13.48 5.30 -27.11
CA GLU A 96 -14.49 5.40 -26.05
C GLU A 96 -13.96 4.85 -24.70
N GLN A 97 -13.21 3.75 -24.74
CA GLN A 97 -12.61 3.18 -23.54
C GLN A 97 -11.53 4.09 -22.94
N ILE A 98 -10.65 4.65 -23.79
CA ILE A 98 -9.59 5.58 -23.38
C ILE A 98 -10.19 6.87 -22.79
N ASP A 99 -11.23 7.42 -23.43
CA ASP A 99 -11.95 8.62 -22.96
C ASP A 99 -12.59 8.36 -21.58
N ARG A 100 -13.20 7.18 -21.37
CA ARG A 100 -13.86 6.82 -20.11
C ARG A 100 -12.91 6.82 -18.93
N ILE A 101 -11.66 6.37 -19.10
CA ILE A 101 -10.65 6.30 -18.05
C ILE A 101 -9.69 7.48 -18.06
N ASP A 102 -9.93 8.45 -18.96
CA ASP A 102 -9.08 9.65 -19.13
C ASP A 102 -7.58 9.29 -19.26
N ALA A 103 -7.28 8.40 -20.21
CA ALA A 103 -5.94 7.82 -20.35
C ALA A 103 -5.02 8.54 -21.36
N TRP A 104 -5.51 9.56 -22.07
CA TRP A 104 -4.71 10.28 -23.07
C TRP A 104 -3.44 10.92 -22.51
N ASP A 105 -3.50 11.39 -21.25
CA ASP A 105 -2.38 12.02 -20.55
C ASP A 105 -1.65 11.05 -19.59
N LEU A 106 -1.63 9.74 -19.92
CA LEU A 106 -1.02 8.73 -19.05
C LEU A 106 0.43 9.06 -18.69
N ASP A 107 1.25 9.40 -19.65
CA ASP A 107 2.67 9.75 -19.42
C ASP A 107 2.82 10.93 -18.45
N SER A 108 1.95 11.95 -18.53
CA SER A 108 1.95 13.07 -17.59
C SER A 108 1.59 12.62 -16.17
N LYS A 109 0.58 11.75 -16.04
CA LYS A 109 0.15 11.20 -14.75
C LYS A 109 1.24 10.33 -14.10
N LEU A 110 1.95 9.52 -14.92
CA LEU A 110 3.08 8.72 -14.45
C LEU A 110 4.23 9.62 -13.97
N ASN A 111 4.61 10.63 -14.74
CA ASN A 111 5.65 11.57 -14.35
C ASN A 111 5.29 12.34 -13.08
N GLN A 112 4.06 12.81 -12.93
CA GLN A 112 3.60 13.48 -11.71
C GLN A 112 3.72 12.56 -10.47
N ALA A 113 3.36 11.28 -10.59
CA ALA A 113 3.48 10.34 -9.48
C ALA A 113 4.95 10.04 -9.16
N MET A 114 5.80 9.90 -10.17
CA MET A 114 7.24 9.71 -10.02
C MET A 114 7.90 10.92 -9.36
N ASP A 115 7.56 12.14 -9.79
CA ASP A 115 8.09 13.39 -9.23
C ASP A 115 7.68 13.57 -7.78
N ALA A 116 6.41 13.29 -7.44
CA ALA A 116 5.88 13.42 -6.09
C ALA A 116 6.60 12.53 -5.07
N LEU A 117 7.04 11.35 -5.48
CA LEU A 117 7.82 10.43 -4.66
C LEU A 117 9.33 10.50 -4.94
N ARG A 118 9.76 11.50 -5.72
CA ARG A 118 11.18 11.71 -6.09
C ARG A 118 11.85 10.44 -6.60
N CYS A 119 11.15 9.72 -7.49
CA CYS A 119 11.75 8.60 -8.20
C CYS A 119 12.92 9.08 -9.06
N PRO A 120 13.90 8.21 -9.34
CA PRO A 120 14.90 8.48 -10.37
C PRO A 120 14.27 8.71 -11.73
N ASP A 121 15.05 9.27 -12.66
CA ASP A 121 14.63 9.48 -14.03
C ASP A 121 14.08 8.18 -14.66
N GLY A 122 13.01 8.30 -15.46
CA GLY A 122 12.30 7.17 -16.03
C GLY A 122 13.15 6.23 -16.88
N ASP A 123 14.20 6.74 -17.51
CA ASP A 123 15.12 5.97 -18.35
C ASP A 123 16.24 5.28 -17.53
N THR A 124 16.31 5.53 -16.22
CA THR A 124 17.30 4.90 -15.34
C THR A 124 17.03 3.40 -15.24
N SER A 125 18.10 2.59 -15.42
CA SER A 125 18.01 1.14 -15.23
C SER A 125 17.78 0.78 -13.76
N VAL A 126 16.87 -0.15 -13.50
CA VAL A 126 16.59 -0.68 -12.15
C VAL A 126 17.84 -1.28 -11.50
N SER A 127 18.74 -1.86 -12.29
CA SER A 127 19.96 -2.52 -11.79
C SER A 127 20.94 -1.61 -11.04
N VAL A 128 20.83 -0.28 -11.24
CA VAL A 128 21.72 0.70 -10.59
C VAL A 128 21.08 1.44 -9.43
N LEU A 129 19.81 1.16 -9.11
CA LEU A 129 19.07 1.83 -8.05
C LEU A 129 19.60 1.45 -6.67
N SER A 130 19.68 2.44 -5.79
CA SER A 130 19.80 2.18 -4.35
C SER A 130 18.51 1.55 -3.81
N GLY A 131 18.58 0.88 -2.65
CA GLY A 131 17.41 0.29 -2.01
C GLY A 131 16.28 1.30 -1.74
N GLY A 132 16.63 2.55 -1.36
CA GLY A 132 15.64 3.61 -1.16
C GLY A 132 14.97 4.06 -2.47
N GLU A 133 15.72 4.14 -3.57
CA GLU A 133 15.16 4.45 -4.89
C GLU A 133 14.26 3.33 -5.41
N ALA A 134 14.69 2.09 -5.34
CA ALA A 134 13.90 0.93 -5.71
C ALA A 134 12.58 0.90 -4.94
N ARG A 135 12.61 1.26 -3.64
CA ARG A 135 11.43 1.32 -2.79
C ARG A 135 10.45 2.42 -3.23
N ARG A 136 10.94 3.63 -3.56
CA ARG A 136 10.09 4.71 -4.08
C ARG A 136 9.43 4.33 -5.40
N VAL A 137 10.16 3.69 -6.30
CA VAL A 137 9.64 3.17 -7.57
C VAL A 137 8.56 2.11 -7.34
N ALA A 138 8.80 1.14 -6.44
CA ALA A 138 7.83 0.12 -6.07
C ALA A 138 6.55 0.72 -5.46
N LEU A 139 6.70 1.70 -4.56
CA LEU A 139 5.57 2.41 -3.97
C LEU A 139 4.76 3.15 -5.05
N THR A 140 5.42 3.87 -5.96
CA THR A 140 4.76 4.58 -7.07
C THR A 140 3.94 3.61 -7.93
N ARG A 141 4.54 2.48 -8.36
CA ARG A 141 3.85 1.42 -9.09
C ARG A 141 2.61 0.94 -8.36
N LEU A 142 2.75 0.69 -7.06
CA LEU A 142 1.69 0.14 -6.23
C LEU A 142 0.52 1.12 -6.05
N LEU A 143 0.79 2.41 -5.83
CA LEU A 143 -0.24 3.45 -5.70
C LEU A 143 -1.01 3.66 -7.01
N LEU A 144 -0.34 3.57 -8.15
CA LEU A 144 -0.96 3.66 -9.48
C LEU A 144 -1.85 2.45 -9.80
N LYS A 145 -1.51 1.27 -9.28
CA LYS A 145 -2.33 0.04 -9.43
C LYS A 145 -3.67 0.12 -8.73
N LYS A 146 -3.80 0.94 -7.67
CA LYS A 146 -5.02 1.17 -6.89
C LYS A 146 -5.74 -0.11 -6.45
N PRO A 147 -5.08 -1.06 -5.76
CA PRO A 147 -5.73 -2.27 -5.27
C PRO A 147 -6.80 -1.95 -4.21
N ASP A 148 -7.80 -2.84 -4.03
CA ASP A 148 -8.84 -2.67 -3.01
C ASP A 148 -8.27 -2.67 -1.58
N VAL A 149 -7.21 -3.44 -1.34
CA VAL A 149 -6.48 -3.49 -0.07
C VAL A 149 -5.00 -3.20 -0.31
N LEU A 150 -4.52 -2.12 0.28
CA LEU A 150 -3.15 -1.64 0.19
C LEU A 150 -2.42 -1.96 1.49
N LEU A 151 -1.39 -2.80 1.41
CA LEU A 151 -0.56 -3.24 2.52
C LEU A 151 0.81 -2.57 2.42
N LEU A 152 1.16 -1.75 3.41
CA LEU A 152 2.38 -0.94 3.40
C LEU A 152 3.26 -1.29 4.60
N ASP A 153 4.45 -1.81 4.35
CA ASP A 153 5.44 -2.08 5.40
C ASP A 153 6.49 -0.95 5.41
N GLU A 154 6.45 -0.09 6.44
CA GLU A 154 7.32 1.09 6.63
C GLU A 154 7.32 2.06 5.43
N PRO A 155 6.15 2.54 4.92
CA PRO A 155 6.06 3.29 3.67
C PRO A 155 6.78 4.64 3.69
N THR A 156 6.99 5.23 4.86
CA THR A 156 7.66 6.52 5.05
C THR A 156 9.19 6.44 5.04
N ASN A 157 9.75 5.23 5.15
CA ASN A 157 11.20 5.05 5.12
C ASN A 157 11.79 5.48 3.78
N HIS A 158 12.90 6.23 3.82
CA HIS A 158 13.60 6.80 2.66
C HIS A 158 12.79 7.86 1.87
N LEU A 159 11.68 8.37 2.42
CA LEU A 159 10.97 9.53 1.90
C LEU A 159 11.41 10.79 2.64
N ASP A 160 11.47 11.91 1.94
CA ASP A 160 11.58 13.21 2.55
C ASP A 160 10.22 13.74 3.03
N ALA A 161 10.22 14.85 3.77
CA ALA A 161 9.01 15.39 4.37
C ALA A 161 7.95 15.79 3.33
N GLU A 162 8.35 16.24 2.13
CA GLU A 162 7.44 16.62 1.06
C GLU A 162 6.75 15.39 0.46
N SER A 163 7.52 14.33 0.16
CA SER A 163 6.99 13.06 -0.32
C SER A 163 6.10 12.36 0.71
N VAL A 164 6.44 12.44 2.02
CA VAL A 164 5.57 11.94 3.10
C VAL A 164 4.25 12.70 3.12
N GLY A 165 4.28 14.04 3.07
CA GLY A 165 3.06 14.86 3.05
C GLY A 165 2.18 14.58 1.83
N TRP A 166 2.78 14.35 0.67
CA TRP A 166 2.04 13.95 -0.52
C TRP A 166 1.40 12.55 -0.34
N LEU A 167 2.16 11.58 0.19
CA LEU A 167 1.66 10.24 0.46
C LEU A 167 0.48 10.26 1.44
N GLU A 168 0.57 11.03 2.53
CA GLU A 168 -0.51 11.21 3.49
C GLU A 168 -1.79 11.72 2.81
N GLN A 169 -1.69 12.76 1.98
CA GLN A 169 -2.83 13.30 1.25
C GLN A 169 -3.40 12.31 0.24
N HIS A 170 -2.54 11.52 -0.43
CA HIS A 170 -2.97 10.50 -1.36
C HIS A 170 -3.75 9.38 -0.62
N LEU A 171 -3.20 8.89 0.50
CA LEU A 171 -3.82 7.83 1.28
C LEU A 171 -5.11 8.28 2.01
N ALA A 172 -5.21 9.55 2.41
CA ALA A 172 -6.43 10.11 3.00
C ALA A 172 -7.63 10.11 2.02
N ARG A 173 -7.35 10.10 0.71
CA ARG A 173 -8.36 10.05 -0.37
C ARG A 173 -8.47 8.67 -1.01
N TYR A 174 -7.74 7.71 -0.50
CA TYR A 174 -7.74 6.36 -1.06
C TYR A 174 -9.08 5.68 -0.81
N GLU A 175 -9.73 5.21 -1.87
CA GLU A 175 -11.07 4.60 -1.79
C GLU A 175 -11.05 3.19 -1.19
N GLY A 176 -9.90 2.50 -1.26
CA GLY A 176 -9.71 1.16 -0.70
C GLY A 176 -9.31 1.16 0.77
N THR A 177 -9.04 -0.01 1.29
CA THR A 177 -8.54 -0.20 2.65
C THR A 177 -7.02 -0.10 2.67
N VAL A 178 -6.48 0.76 3.54
CA VAL A 178 -5.03 0.88 3.75
C VAL A 178 -4.66 0.27 5.10
N ILE A 179 -3.69 -0.64 5.11
CA ILE A 179 -3.08 -1.22 6.30
C ILE A 179 -1.59 -0.88 6.27
N ALA A 180 -1.11 -0.09 7.20
CA ALA A 180 0.27 0.36 7.25
C ALA A 180 0.96 -0.02 8.56
N VAL A 181 2.13 -0.63 8.45
CA VAL A 181 3.09 -0.80 9.53
C VAL A 181 4.08 0.35 9.44
N THR A 182 4.20 1.16 10.47
CA THR A 182 5.23 2.22 10.53
C THR A 182 5.51 2.65 11.95
N HIS A 183 6.70 3.21 12.17
CA HIS A 183 7.09 3.86 13.41
C HIS A 183 6.87 5.39 13.37
N ASP A 184 6.40 5.92 12.25
CA ASP A 184 6.09 7.33 12.09
C ASP A 184 4.71 7.66 12.70
N ARG A 185 4.75 8.23 13.91
CA ARG A 185 3.55 8.60 14.66
C ARG A 185 2.75 9.72 13.99
N TYR A 186 3.41 10.66 13.30
CA TYR A 186 2.74 11.76 12.62
C TYR A 186 1.98 11.25 11.40
N PHE A 187 2.58 10.36 10.64
CA PHE A 187 1.92 9.67 9.54
C PHE A 187 0.67 8.91 10.02
N LEU A 188 0.78 8.17 11.13
CA LEU A 188 -0.37 7.44 11.68
C LEU A 188 -1.46 8.37 12.23
N ASP A 189 -1.11 9.53 12.78
CA ASP A 189 -2.09 10.53 13.20
C ASP A 189 -2.89 11.10 12.03
N ASN A 190 -2.26 11.24 10.86
CA ASN A 190 -2.88 11.85 9.67
C ASN A 190 -3.66 10.83 8.82
N VAL A 191 -3.24 9.55 8.79
CA VAL A 191 -3.77 8.55 7.85
C VAL A 191 -4.63 7.48 8.52
N ALA A 192 -4.36 7.13 9.79
CA ALA A 192 -5.04 6.02 10.44
C ALA A 192 -6.33 6.45 11.12
N GLY A 193 -7.44 5.75 10.83
CA GLY A 193 -8.70 5.82 11.60
C GLY A 193 -8.87 4.67 12.59
N TRP A 194 -7.99 3.68 12.53
CA TRP A 194 -7.92 2.54 13.43
C TRP A 194 -6.46 2.15 13.67
N ILE A 195 -6.14 1.73 14.88
CA ILE A 195 -4.85 1.16 15.27
C ILE A 195 -5.06 -0.29 15.70
N LEU A 196 -4.27 -1.19 15.14
CA LEU A 196 -4.13 -2.57 15.59
C LEU A 196 -2.80 -2.71 16.32
N GLU A 197 -2.83 -2.89 17.63
CA GLU A 197 -1.65 -3.15 18.43
C GLU A 197 -1.39 -4.66 18.52
N LEU A 198 -0.19 -5.09 18.14
CA LEU A 198 0.28 -6.46 18.37
C LEU A 198 1.09 -6.47 19.67
N ASP A 199 0.51 -7.02 20.74
CA ASP A 199 1.14 -7.13 22.04
C ASP A 199 1.00 -8.56 22.59
N ARG A 200 2.12 -9.16 23.02
CA ARG A 200 2.18 -10.50 23.65
C ARG A 200 1.45 -11.61 22.87
N GLY A 201 1.46 -11.53 21.54
CA GLY A 201 0.82 -12.50 20.65
C GLY A 201 -0.68 -12.25 20.42
N GLU A 202 -1.21 -11.16 20.95
CA GLU A 202 -2.60 -10.74 20.73
C GLU A 202 -2.65 -9.51 19.82
N GLY A 203 -3.74 -9.41 19.03
CA GLY A 203 -4.06 -8.24 18.22
C GLY A 203 -5.18 -7.44 18.89
N ILE A 204 -4.88 -6.23 19.35
CA ILE A 204 -5.81 -5.38 20.11
C ILE A 204 -6.19 -4.18 19.23
N PRO A 205 -7.46 -4.09 18.78
CA PRO A 205 -7.92 -2.98 17.96
C PRO A 205 -8.30 -1.77 18.81
N PHE A 206 -7.93 -0.57 18.33
CA PHE A 206 -8.31 0.71 18.91
C PHE A 206 -8.90 1.60 17.81
N GLU A 207 -10.04 2.20 18.09
CA GLU A 207 -10.63 3.20 17.20
C GLU A 207 -9.93 4.55 17.37
N GLY A 208 -9.62 5.19 16.25
CA GLY A 208 -8.95 6.48 16.18
C GLY A 208 -7.53 6.38 15.63
N ASN A 209 -6.81 7.51 15.71
CA ASN A 209 -5.45 7.68 15.24
C ASN A 209 -4.42 7.31 16.34
N TYR A 210 -3.14 7.56 16.07
CA TYR A 210 -2.05 7.26 16.99
C TYR A 210 -2.22 7.97 18.37
N SER A 211 -2.58 9.26 18.37
CA SER A 211 -2.79 10.02 19.59
C SER A 211 -3.95 9.45 20.44
N SER A 212 -5.05 9.08 19.79
CA SER A 212 -6.19 8.41 20.44
C SER A 212 -5.80 7.05 21.03
N TRP A 213 -5.01 6.26 20.30
CA TRP A 213 -4.48 5.00 20.79
C TRP A 213 -3.63 5.18 22.05
N LEU A 214 -2.73 6.19 22.05
CA LEU A 214 -1.85 6.47 23.18
C LEU A 214 -2.65 6.78 24.46
N GLU A 215 -3.71 7.58 24.35
CA GLU A 215 -4.60 7.89 25.48
C GLU A 215 -5.36 6.65 25.97
N GLN A 216 -5.89 5.85 25.06
CA GLN A 216 -6.63 4.62 25.40
C GLN A 216 -5.70 3.59 26.06
N LYS A 217 -4.49 3.44 25.56
CA LYS A 217 -3.46 2.57 26.14
C LYS A 217 -3.07 3.01 27.54
N ALA A 218 -2.86 4.30 27.77
CA ALA A 218 -2.55 4.83 29.09
C ALA A 218 -3.66 4.53 30.12
N LYS A 219 -4.92 4.69 29.72
CA LYS A 219 -6.08 4.36 30.59
C LYS A 219 -6.15 2.86 30.89
N ARG A 220 -5.91 2.01 29.89
CA ARG A 220 -5.90 0.55 30.07
C ARG A 220 -4.81 0.12 31.05
N LEU A 221 -3.58 0.61 30.87
CA LEU A 221 -2.47 0.28 31.78
C LEU A 221 -2.76 0.70 33.23
N GLN A 222 -3.36 1.88 33.43
CA GLN A 222 -3.78 2.32 34.79
C GLN A 222 -4.84 1.43 35.42
N GLN A 223 -5.75 0.86 34.61
CA GLN A 223 -6.74 -0.08 35.07
C GLN A 223 -6.11 -1.42 35.44
N GLU A 224 -5.23 -1.96 34.58
CA GLU A 224 -4.50 -3.19 34.82
C GLU A 224 -3.65 -3.11 36.11
N GLU A 225 -2.92 -2.01 36.34
CA GLU A 225 -2.16 -1.79 37.59
C GLU A 225 -3.06 -1.77 38.83
N LYS A 226 -4.23 -1.13 38.74
CA LYS A 226 -5.18 -1.09 39.86
C LYS A 226 -5.77 -2.48 40.16
N GLU A 227 -6.06 -3.26 39.15
CA GLU A 227 -6.58 -4.62 39.29
C GLU A 227 -5.51 -5.56 39.87
N GLU A 228 -4.28 -5.47 39.38
CA GLU A 228 -3.16 -6.26 39.88
C GLU A 228 -2.86 -5.92 41.36
N SER A 229 -2.85 -4.63 41.71
CA SER A 229 -2.69 -4.19 43.10
C SER A 229 -3.81 -4.70 44.03
N LYS A 230 -5.07 -4.74 43.54
CA LYS A 230 -6.20 -5.33 44.31
C LYS A 230 -5.99 -6.84 44.46
N ARG A 231 -5.61 -7.54 43.39
CA ARG A 231 -5.39 -9.00 43.39
C ARG A 231 -4.27 -9.38 44.34
N GLN A 232 -3.17 -8.62 44.38
CA GLN A 232 -2.08 -8.84 45.31
C GLN A 232 -2.51 -8.63 46.78
N LYS A 233 -3.30 -7.58 47.07
CA LYS A 233 -3.84 -7.35 48.40
C LYS A 233 -4.76 -8.46 48.86
N THR A 234 -5.62 -8.96 48.00
CA THR A 234 -6.52 -10.08 48.30
C THR A 234 -5.72 -11.36 48.57
N LEU A 235 -4.73 -11.65 47.75
CA LEU A 235 -3.85 -12.82 47.91
C LEU A 235 -3.08 -12.74 49.27
N GLN A 236 -2.60 -11.56 49.64
CA GLN A 236 -1.87 -11.34 50.87
C GLN A 236 -2.79 -11.54 52.11
N GLN A 237 -4.05 -11.05 52.02
CA GLN A 237 -5.04 -11.29 53.06
C GLN A 237 -5.41 -12.78 53.21
N GLU A 238 -5.54 -13.51 52.08
CA GLU A 238 -5.79 -14.96 52.11
C GLU A 238 -4.63 -15.75 52.71
N LEU A 239 -3.39 -15.33 52.46
CA LEU A 239 -2.19 -15.94 53.05
C LEU A 239 -2.03 -15.67 54.54
N GLU A 240 -2.56 -14.55 55.04
CA GLU A 240 -2.57 -14.23 56.49
C GLU A 240 -3.64 -15.01 57.29
N TRP A 241 -4.60 -15.65 56.59
CA TRP A 241 -5.65 -16.46 57.18
C TRP A 241 -5.30 -17.96 57.27
N ILE A 242 -4.18 -18.40 56.75
CA ILE A 242 -3.65 -19.77 56.80
C ILE A 242 -2.55 -19.85 57.87
#